data_5dc5396b0716325a3da260467e66be81
#
_entry.id   5dc5396b0716325a3da260467e66be81
#
_cell.length_a   1.000
_cell.length_b   1.000
_cell.length_c   1.000
_cell.angle_alpha   90.00
_cell.angle_beta   90.00
_cell.angle_gamma   90.00
#
_symmetry.space_group_name_H-M   'P 1'
#
loop_
_entity.id
_entity.type
_entity.pdbx_description
1 polymer ?
#
loop_
_entity_poly.entity_id
_entity_poly.type
_entity_poly.pdbx_seq_one_letter_code
_entity_poly.pdbx_strand_id
1 'polypeptide(L)'
;MTAITGLQLPIDWTSFGWTASPGLAGVTLETGDPKWAWTDSAPALSIHIFEPSVGDPVEKMHVDHVVVLVPDLDRAIGRFSRAGLEPRLRMKVRDRPAVFFRAGPVVEVIESPVRQASLYGVALASEIPLETISLEWKSRGLDVGAIRPAIQPGRRIMTIHDLDAGLAVMSLDRAL
;
A
#
# COMPACT_ATOMS: atom_id res chain seq x y z
N MET A 1 -4.45 18.39 6.85
CA MET A 1 -3.54 17.75 5.84
C MET A 1 -4.25 16.50 5.33
N THR A 2 -4.50 16.43 4.05
CA THR A 2 -5.19 15.30 3.40
C THR A 2 -4.33 14.03 3.47
N ALA A 3 -4.81 13.00 4.13
CA ALA A 3 -4.08 11.75 4.34
C ALA A 3 -5.01 10.54 4.30
N ILE A 4 -4.45 9.39 3.92
CA ILE A 4 -5.12 8.08 3.98
C ILE A 4 -5.19 7.65 5.45
N THR A 5 -6.37 7.21 5.87
CA THR A 5 -6.64 6.70 7.22
C THR A 5 -7.08 5.24 7.23
N GLY A 6 -7.46 4.70 6.07
CA GLY A 6 -7.86 3.31 5.97
C GLY A 6 -7.76 2.76 4.55
N LEU A 7 -7.55 1.46 4.45
CA LEU A 7 -7.53 0.69 3.22
C LEU A 7 -8.35 -0.58 3.42
N GLN A 8 -9.31 -0.82 2.55
CA GLN A 8 -10.01 -2.09 2.45
C GLN A 8 -9.51 -2.83 1.23
N LEU A 9 -9.06 -4.06 1.41
CA LEU A 9 -8.49 -4.91 0.37
C LEU A 9 -9.01 -6.35 0.52
N PRO A 10 -9.09 -7.15 -0.55
CA PRO A 10 -9.51 -8.54 -0.48
C PRO A 10 -8.37 -9.44 0.08
N ILE A 11 -7.90 -9.12 1.28
CA ILE A 11 -6.85 -9.82 2.00
C ILE A 11 -7.39 -10.19 3.38
N ASP A 12 -7.31 -11.46 3.74
CA ASP A 12 -7.60 -11.91 5.10
C ASP A 12 -6.42 -11.60 6.03
N TRP A 13 -6.52 -10.48 6.74
CA TRP A 13 -5.46 -10.03 7.66
C TRP A 13 -5.23 -10.97 8.83
N THR A 14 -6.22 -11.79 9.20
CA THR A 14 -6.08 -12.76 10.30
C THR A 14 -5.09 -13.88 9.95
N SER A 15 -4.91 -14.19 8.67
CA SER A 15 -3.93 -15.17 8.21
C SER A 15 -2.48 -14.76 8.51
N PHE A 16 -2.20 -13.46 8.72
CA PHE A 16 -0.90 -12.91 9.11
C PHE A 16 -0.65 -12.94 10.64
N GLY A 17 -1.62 -13.43 11.42
CA GLY A 17 -1.58 -13.41 12.87
C GLY A 17 -2.05 -12.09 13.49
N TRP A 18 -2.68 -11.24 12.72
CA TRP A 18 -3.26 -9.98 13.15
C TRP A 18 -4.75 -10.14 13.48
N THR A 19 -5.39 -9.09 13.94
CA THR A 19 -6.85 -9.02 14.05
C THR A 19 -7.49 -8.80 12.67
N ALA A 20 -8.81 -8.80 12.60
CA ALA A 20 -9.55 -8.51 11.37
C ALA A 20 -9.34 -7.07 10.86
N SER A 21 -8.95 -6.16 11.76
CA SER A 21 -8.73 -4.73 11.46
C SER A 21 -7.41 -4.26 12.07
N PRO A 22 -6.25 -4.66 11.53
CA PRO A 22 -4.95 -4.18 12.06
C PRO A 22 -4.76 -2.70 11.77
N GLY A 23 -4.26 -1.97 12.77
CA GLY A 23 -3.91 -0.55 12.70
C GLY A 23 -2.39 -0.35 12.57
N LEU A 24 -1.92 0.19 11.45
CA LEU A 24 -0.51 0.40 11.16
C LEU A 24 -0.20 1.89 11.12
N ALA A 25 0.29 2.43 12.23
CA ALA A 25 0.72 3.83 12.35
C ALA A 25 -0.32 4.85 11.81
N GLY A 26 -1.58 4.68 12.19
CA GLY A 26 -2.69 5.59 11.82
C GLY A 26 -3.43 5.21 10.53
N VAL A 27 -3.09 4.09 9.89
CA VAL A 27 -3.85 3.53 8.77
C VAL A 27 -4.44 2.19 9.19
N THR A 28 -5.77 2.07 9.17
CA THR A 28 -6.47 0.81 9.44
C THR A 28 -6.56 -0.01 8.14
N LEU A 29 -6.26 -1.30 8.23
CA LEU A 29 -6.47 -2.24 7.12
C LEU A 29 -7.71 -3.08 7.41
N GLU A 30 -8.57 -3.27 6.42
CA GLU A 30 -9.77 -4.09 6.53
C GLU A 30 -9.88 -5.07 5.36
N THR A 31 -10.57 -6.18 5.58
CA THR A 31 -10.85 -7.16 4.52
C THR A 31 -12.12 -6.77 3.78
N GLY A 32 -12.09 -6.79 2.45
CA GLY A 32 -13.25 -6.55 1.60
C GLY A 32 -12.90 -6.00 0.22
N ASP A 33 -13.91 -5.57 -0.52
CA ASP A 33 -13.72 -4.96 -1.84
C ASP A 33 -12.81 -3.73 -1.73
N PRO A 34 -11.94 -3.47 -2.74
CA PRO A 34 -10.97 -2.38 -2.68
C PRO A 34 -11.62 -1.01 -2.47
N LYS A 35 -11.34 -0.39 -1.32
CA LYS A 35 -11.79 0.97 -0.93
C LYS A 35 -10.69 1.66 -0.14
N TRP A 36 -10.80 2.98 0.00
CA TRP A 36 -9.91 3.77 0.84
C TRP A 36 -10.65 4.78 1.70
N ALA A 37 -10.00 5.23 2.77
CA ALA A 37 -10.50 6.27 3.65
C ALA A 37 -9.49 7.40 3.79
N TRP A 38 -9.98 8.62 3.97
CA TRP A 38 -9.19 9.86 3.98
C TRP A 38 -9.62 10.78 5.12
N THR A 39 -8.69 11.58 5.66
CA THR A 39 -9.01 12.60 6.67
C THR A 39 -9.92 13.71 6.13
N ASP A 40 -9.72 14.07 4.86
CA ASP A 40 -10.42 15.13 4.15
C ASP A 40 -10.95 14.62 2.81
N SER A 41 -11.03 15.47 1.81
CA SER A 41 -11.50 15.09 0.47
C SER A 41 -10.52 14.14 -0.23
N ALA A 42 -10.98 12.94 -0.53
CA ALA A 42 -10.26 12.00 -1.37
C ALA A 42 -10.11 12.53 -2.81
N PRO A 43 -9.04 12.17 -3.53
CA PRO A 43 -8.98 12.37 -4.97
C PRO A 43 -10.17 11.71 -5.66
N ALA A 44 -10.85 12.45 -6.55
CA ALA A 44 -12.06 11.99 -7.21
C ALA A 44 -11.76 10.93 -8.29
N LEU A 45 -11.24 9.78 -7.88
CA LEU A 45 -11.05 8.58 -8.66
C LEU A 45 -12.24 7.63 -8.49
N SER A 46 -12.33 6.61 -9.37
CA SER A 46 -13.40 5.59 -9.27
C SER A 46 -13.12 4.54 -8.18
N ILE A 47 -12.54 4.96 -7.06
CA ILE A 47 -12.28 4.12 -5.89
C ILE A 47 -13.27 4.55 -4.80
N HIS A 48 -14.05 3.60 -4.31
CA HIS A 48 -15.05 3.87 -3.28
C HIS A 48 -14.40 4.29 -1.95
N ILE A 49 -15.11 5.12 -1.20
CA ILE A 49 -14.72 5.55 0.14
C ILE A 49 -15.45 4.69 1.17
N PHE A 50 -14.82 4.43 2.31
CA PHE A 50 -15.44 3.81 3.47
C PHE A 50 -15.02 4.52 4.76
N GLU A 51 -15.73 4.25 5.85
CA GLU A 51 -15.32 4.69 7.19
C GLU A 51 -14.60 3.53 7.88
N PRO A 52 -13.29 3.66 8.19
CA PRO A 52 -12.54 2.60 8.81
C PRO A 52 -12.94 2.45 10.29
N SER A 53 -12.94 1.23 10.79
CA SER A 53 -13.01 0.96 12.22
C SER A 53 -11.75 1.45 12.95
N VAL A 54 -11.79 1.45 14.26
CA VAL A 54 -10.57 1.67 15.05
C VAL A 54 -9.71 0.41 14.94
N GLY A 55 -8.53 0.55 14.34
CA GLY A 55 -7.64 -0.58 14.14
C GLY A 55 -6.88 -0.99 15.39
N ASP A 56 -6.71 -2.31 15.58
CA ASP A 56 -5.84 -2.83 16.64
C ASP A 56 -4.37 -2.59 16.29
N PRO A 57 -3.56 -2.00 17.18
CA PRO A 57 -2.20 -1.61 16.86
C PRO A 57 -1.32 -2.79 16.43
N VAL A 58 -0.65 -2.66 15.30
CA VAL A 58 0.45 -3.53 14.89
C VAL A 58 1.72 -2.73 15.02
N GLU A 59 2.56 -3.15 15.99
CA GLU A 59 3.80 -2.46 16.28
C GLU A 59 4.91 -2.74 15.27
N LYS A 60 5.83 -1.80 15.11
CA LYS A 60 7.02 -1.92 14.26
C LYS A 60 6.74 -2.11 12.77
N MET A 61 5.50 -1.82 12.36
CA MET A 61 5.09 -1.80 10.95
C MET A 61 4.26 -0.56 10.64
N HIS A 62 4.38 -0.08 9.41
CA HIS A 62 3.51 0.98 8.90
C HIS A 62 3.25 0.78 7.40
N VAL A 63 2.24 1.43 6.88
CA VAL A 63 2.00 1.47 5.43
C VAL A 63 3.04 2.39 4.79
N ASP A 64 3.93 1.84 3.98
CA ASP A 64 4.96 2.57 3.23
C ASP A 64 4.34 3.27 2.03
N HIS A 65 3.70 2.49 1.16
CA HIS A 65 2.98 3.04 0.03
C HIS A 65 1.76 2.22 -0.37
N VAL A 66 0.84 2.91 -1.01
CA VAL A 66 -0.40 2.37 -1.58
C VAL A 66 -0.28 2.44 -3.09
N VAL A 67 -0.59 1.35 -3.79
CA VAL A 67 -0.50 1.28 -5.26
C VAL A 67 -1.87 1.44 -5.89
N VAL A 68 -1.99 2.43 -6.76
CA VAL A 68 -3.21 2.75 -7.52
C VAL A 68 -2.92 2.60 -9.01
N LEU A 69 -3.72 1.84 -9.72
CA LEU A 69 -3.67 1.74 -11.18
C LEU A 69 -4.70 2.68 -11.80
N VAL A 70 -4.29 3.40 -12.83
CA VAL A 70 -5.16 4.35 -13.54
C VAL A 70 -5.02 4.19 -15.05
N PRO A 71 -6.09 4.43 -15.84
CA PRO A 71 -6.01 4.36 -17.29
C PRO A 71 -5.32 5.59 -17.93
N ASP A 72 -5.24 6.71 -17.19
CA ASP A 72 -4.74 8.01 -17.66
C ASP A 72 -4.08 8.73 -16.49
N LEU A 73 -2.76 8.85 -16.55
CA LEU A 73 -1.96 9.40 -15.46
C LEU A 73 -2.13 10.92 -15.31
N ASP A 74 -2.24 11.67 -16.41
CA ASP A 74 -2.38 13.13 -16.35
C ASP A 74 -3.75 13.52 -15.76
N ARG A 75 -4.80 12.79 -16.12
CA ARG A 75 -6.12 12.96 -15.53
C ARG A 75 -6.10 12.64 -14.03
N ALA A 76 -5.41 11.58 -13.62
CA ALA A 76 -5.25 11.22 -12.21
C ALA A 76 -4.51 12.33 -11.45
N ILE A 77 -3.39 12.85 -11.97
CA ILE A 77 -2.65 13.96 -11.37
C ILE A 77 -3.57 15.16 -11.12
N GLY A 78 -4.36 15.55 -12.10
CA GLY A 78 -5.31 16.65 -11.92
C GLY A 78 -6.37 16.39 -10.84
N ARG A 79 -6.71 15.12 -10.58
CA ARG A 79 -7.62 14.72 -9.49
C ARG A 79 -6.96 14.83 -8.11
N PHE A 80 -5.69 14.41 -8.01
CA PHE A 80 -4.89 14.55 -6.80
C PHE A 80 -4.62 16.02 -6.47
N SER A 81 -4.24 16.85 -7.45
CA SER A 81 -4.02 18.29 -7.23
C SER A 81 -5.28 19.01 -6.73
N ARG A 82 -6.46 18.66 -7.26
CA ARG A 82 -7.74 19.21 -6.73
C ARG A 82 -8.05 18.81 -5.29
N ALA A 83 -7.51 17.70 -4.83
CA ALA A 83 -7.58 17.28 -3.43
C ALA A 83 -6.44 17.88 -2.55
N GLY A 84 -5.64 18.80 -3.11
CA GLY A 84 -4.53 19.45 -2.41
C GLY A 84 -3.26 18.61 -2.32
N LEU A 85 -3.12 17.60 -3.17
CA LEU A 85 -1.96 16.72 -3.20
C LEU A 85 -1.13 16.96 -4.47
N GLU A 86 0.07 17.48 -4.30
CA GLU A 86 0.98 17.76 -5.41
C GLU A 86 1.93 16.58 -5.68
N PRO A 87 2.27 16.31 -6.95
CA PRO A 87 3.22 15.26 -7.30
C PRO A 87 4.61 15.56 -6.72
N ARG A 88 5.23 14.53 -6.12
CA ARG A 88 6.56 14.61 -5.52
C ARG A 88 7.65 14.04 -6.41
N LEU A 89 7.31 13.01 -7.17
CA LEU A 89 8.25 12.33 -8.05
C LEU A 89 7.48 11.77 -9.25
N ARG A 90 8.13 11.81 -10.43
CA ARG A 90 7.67 11.09 -11.63
C ARG A 90 8.79 10.18 -12.07
N MET A 91 8.47 8.93 -12.36
CA MET A 91 9.43 7.95 -12.87
C MET A 91 8.71 6.81 -13.62
N LYS A 92 9.46 5.86 -14.13
CA LYS A 92 8.90 4.61 -14.62
C LYS A 92 9.03 3.52 -13.56
N VAL A 93 7.95 2.75 -13.38
CA VAL A 93 7.93 1.54 -12.56
C VAL A 93 7.59 0.38 -13.50
N ARG A 94 8.52 -0.56 -13.65
CA ARG A 94 8.39 -1.67 -14.62
C ARG A 94 7.99 -1.18 -16.02
N ASP A 95 8.70 -0.15 -16.51
CA ASP A 95 8.48 0.50 -17.80
C ASP A 95 7.14 1.27 -17.96
N ARG A 96 6.33 1.37 -16.93
CA ARG A 96 5.09 2.14 -16.93
C ARG A 96 5.28 3.51 -16.29
N PRO A 97 4.70 4.58 -16.85
CA PRO A 97 4.70 5.89 -16.20
C PRO A 97 4.05 5.82 -14.82
N ALA A 98 4.70 6.41 -13.84
CA ALA A 98 4.22 6.49 -12.48
C ALA A 98 4.48 7.86 -11.86
N VAL A 99 3.62 8.26 -10.94
CA VAL A 99 3.75 9.46 -10.14
C VAL A 99 3.47 9.15 -8.67
N PHE A 100 4.17 9.85 -7.80
CA PHE A 100 4.13 9.61 -6.36
C PHE A 100 3.61 10.85 -5.63
N PHE A 101 2.68 10.63 -4.72
CA PHE A 101 2.11 11.66 -3.84
C PHE A 101 2.37 11.30 -2.38
N ARG A 102 2.38 12.30 -1.49
CA ARG A 102 2.44 12.05 -0.05
C ARG A 102 1.09 12.34 0.58
N ALA A 103 0.50 11.30 1.17
CA ALA A 103 -0.82 11.36 1.80
C ALA A 103 -0.82 10.54 3.12
N GLY A 104 0.08 10.91 4.06
CA GLY A 104 0.50 10.04 5.15
C GLY A 104 1.47 9.00 4.58
N PRO A 105 1.04 7.80 4.19
CA PRO A 105 1.82 6.94 3.31
C PRO A 105 2.06 7.59 1.95
N VAL A 106 2.97 7.02 1.16
CA VAL A 106 3.12 7.38 -0.25
C VAL A 106 1.99 6.76 -1.06
N VAL A 107 1.44 7.48 -2.02
CA VAL A 107 0.52 6.94 -3.04
C VAL A 107 1.29 6.84 -4.35
N GLU A 108 1.52 5.63 -4.81
CA GLU A 108 2.13 5.29 -6.09
C GLU A 108 1.03 5.09 -7.13
N VAL A 109 0.90 6.02 -8.06
CA VAL A 109 -0.09 5.99 -9.12
C VAL A 109 0.58 5.57 -10.42
N ILE A 110 0.18 4.42 -10.97
CA ILE A 110 0.78 3.80 -12.15
C ILE A 110 -0.22 3.81 -13.31
N GLU A 111 0.19 4.31 -14.47
CA GLU A 111 -0.60 4.16 -15.69
C GLU A 111 -0.62 2.70 -16.14
N SER A 112 -1.81 2.17 -16.37
CA SER A 112 -2.02 0.75 -16.67
C SER A 112 -3.24 0.57 -17.58
N PRO A 113 -3.31 -0.49 -18.39
CA PRO A 113 -4.46 -0.75 -19.28
C PRO A 113 -5.68 -1.26 -18.49
N VAL A 114 -6.11 -0.50 -17.51
CA VAL A 114 -7.33 -0.72 -16.73
C VAL A 114 -8.46 0.15 -17.25
N ARG A 115 -9.72 -0.27 -17.06
CA ARG A 115 -10.88 0.50 -17.53
C ARG A 115 -11.16 1.73 -16.66
N GLN A 116 -10.87 1.63 -15.37
CA GLN A 116 -11.06 2.67 -14.37
C GLN A 116 -9.98 2.59 -13.30
N ALA A 117 -9.83 3.65 -12.52
CA ALA A 117 -8.90 3.65 -11.39
C ALA A 117 -9.26 2.54 -10.39
N SER A 118 -8.25 1.86 -9.89
CA SER A 118 -8.40 0.79 -8.91
C SER A 118 -7.27 0.79 -7.88
N LEU A 119 -7.61 0.42 -6.64
CA LEU A 119 -6.64 0.15 -5.60
C LEU A 119 -6.06 -1.25 -5.84
N TYR A 120 -4.78 -1.31 -6.20
CA TYR A 120 -4.11 -2.57 -6.54
C TYR A 120 -3.60 -3.31 -5.32
N GLY A 121 -3.04 -2.58 -4.35
CA GLY A 121 -2.44 -3.20 -3.18
C GLY A 121 -1.67 -2.22 -2.32
N VAL A 122 -0.90 -2.78 -1.39
CA VAL A 122 -0.17 -2.04 -0.38
C VAL A 122 1.23 -2.64 -0.17
N ALA A 123 2.20 -1.77 0.09
CA ALA A 123 3.49 -2.17 0.62
C ALA A 123 3.62 -1.68 2.06
N LEU A 124 4.03 -2.57 2.93
CA LEU A 124 4.30 -2.30 4.33
C LEU A 124 5.80 -2.08 4.52
N ALA A 125 6.19 -1.28 5.50
CA ALA A 125 7.55 -1.18 5.97
C ALA A 125 7.65 -1.72 7.38
N SER A 126 8.73 -2.44 7.68
CA SER A 126 8.92 -3.11 8.96
C SER A 126 10.29 -2.84 9.57
N GLU A 127 10.30 -2.59 10.88
CA GLU A 127 11.50 -2.61 11.72
C GLU A 127 11.91 -4.04 12.10
N ILE A 128 10.99 -5.01 11.98
CA ILE A 128 11.28 -6.43 12.21
C ILE A 128 12.04 -6.95 10.99
N PRO A 129 13.13 -7.73 11.17
CA PRO A 129 13.86 -8.33 10.06
C PRO A 129 12.95 -9.15 9.15
N LEU A 130 13.08 -8.98 7.83
CA LEU A 130 12.22 -9.65 6.85
C LEU A 130 12.33 -11.18 6.94
N GLU A 131 13.48 -11.69 7.33
CA GLU A 131 13.72 -13.12 7.56
C GLU A 131 12.81 -13.68 8.67
N THR A 132 12.66 -12.92 9.77
CA THR A 132 11.77 -13.28 10.88
C THR A 132 10.31 -13.32 10.43
N ILE A 133 9.87 -12.27 9.74
CA ILE A 133 8.49 -12.19 9.19
C ILE A 133 8.26 -13.32 8.19
N SER A 134 9.22 -13.57 7.30
CA SER A 134 9.13 -14.62 6.28
C SER A 134 8.95 -16.00 6.90
N LEU A 135 9.71 -16.32 7.96
CA LEU A 135 9.59 -17.59 8.67
C LEU A 135 8.23 -17.72 9.35
N GLU A 136 7.78 -16.69 10.05
CA GLU A 136 6.50 -16.69 10.74
C GLU A 136 5.34 -16.86 9.74
N TRP A 137 5.29 -16.05 8.68
CA TRP A 137 4.19 -16.10 7.72
C TRP A 137 4.17 -17.39 6.90
N LYS A 138 5.33 -17.96 6.55
CA LYS A 138 5.41 -19.30 5.96
C LYS A 138 4.90 -20.39 6.90
N SER A 139 5.17 -20.29 8.20
CA SER A 139 4.63 -21.25 9.19
C SER A 139 3.11 -21.18 9.31
N ARG A 140 2.50 -20.05 8.91
CA ARG A 140 1.04 -19.87 8.82
C ARG A 140 0.45 -20.32 7.48
N GLY A 141 1.28 -20.80 6.56
CA GLY A 141 0.84 -21.29 5.24
C GLY A 141 0.78 -20.22 4.15
N LEU A 142 1.29 -18.99 4.39
CA LEU A 142 1.35 -17.95 3.38
C LEU A 142 2.46 -18.22 2.36
N ASP A 143 2.21 -17.95 1.08
CA ASP A 143 3.23 -18.00 0.04
C ASP A 143 4.06 -16.72 0.04
N VAL A 144 5.17 -16.76 0.77
CA VAL A 144 6.10 -15.64 0.93
C VAL A 144 7.26 -15.79 -0.04
N GLY A 145 7.37 -14.84 -0.96
CA GLY A 145 8.43 -14.78 -1.96
C GLY A 145 9.83 -14.56 -1.38
N ALA A 146 10.83 -14.68 -2.21
CA ALA A 146 12.22 -14.45 -1.82
C ALA A 146 12.46 -12.97 -1.43
N ILE A 147 13.27 -12.78 -0.38
CA ILE A 147 13.77 -11.45 -0.01
C ILE A 147 14.82 -11.02 -1.05
N ARG A 148 14.65 -9.83 -1.60
CA ARG A 148 15.53 -9.26 -2.63
C ARG A 148 15.73 -7.77 -2.44
N PRO A 149 16.74 -7.15 -3.09
CA PRO A 149 16.88 -5.69 -3.09
C PRO A 149 15.60 -5.01 -3.61
N ALA A 150 15.20 -3.93 -2.95
CA ALA A 150 14.12 -3.06 -3.43
C ALA A 150 14.65 -2.06 -4.46
N ILE A 151 13.76 -1.35 -5.16
CA ILE A 151 14.13 -0.25 -6.06
C ILE A 151 14.78 0.89 -5.25
N GLN A 152 14.28 1.13 -4.04
CA GLN A 152 14.89 2.11 -3.13
C GLN A 152 16.25 1.59 -2.63
N PRO A 153 17.35 2.35 -2.85
CA PRO A 153 18.68 1.93 -2.42
C PRO A 153 18.74 1.62 -0.92
N GLY A 154 19.42 0.53 -0.57
CA GLY A 154 19.62 0.10 0.81
C GLY A 154 18.39 -0.54 1.49
N ARG A 155 17.29 -0.74 0.77
CA ARG A 155 16.12 -1.45 1.26
C ARG A 155 15.98 -2.82 0.60
N ARG A 156 15.32 -3.74 1.29
CA ARG A 156 14.97 -5.07 0.77
C ARG A 156 13.45 -5.21 0.77
N ILE A 157 12.94 -6.11 -0.04
CA ILE A 157 11.50 -6.34 -0.21
C ILE A 157 11.22 -7.83 -0.37
N MET A 158 10.10 -8.28 0.16
CA MET A 158 9.48 -9.56 -0.16
C MET A 158 8.02 -9.35 -0.54
N THR A 159 7.53 -10.12 -1.48
CA THR A 159 6.13 -10.10 -1.94
C THR A 159 5.39 -11.31 -1.38
N ILE A 160 4.15 -11.12 -1.00
CA ILE A 160 3.26 -12.22 -0.62
C ILE A 160 2.44 -12.57 -1.86
N HIS A 161 2.45 -13.84 -2.25
CA HIS A 161 1.76 -14.36 -3.42
C HIS A 161 0.40 -14.96 -3.06
N ASP A 162 -0.36 -15.37 -4.07
CA ASP A 162 -1.66 -16.03 -3.94
C ASP A 162 -2.70 -15.23 -3.11
N LEU A 163 -2.62 -13.90 -3.20
CA LEU A 163 -3.60 -12.97 -2.66
C LEU A 163 -4.37 -12.28 -3.78
N ASP A 164 -5.62 -11.90 -3.52
CA ASP A 164 -6.48 -11.17 -4.47
C ASP A 164 -6.11 -9.68 -4.60
N ALA A 165 -5.08 -9.23 -3.88
CA ALA A 165 -4.49 -7.90 -4.01
C ALA A 165 -2.98 -7.96 -3.85
N GLY A 166 -2.27 -6.92 -4.31
CA GLY A 166 -0.84 -6.80 -4.13
C GLY A 166 -0.46 -6.55 -2.66
N LEU A 167 0.45 -7.36 -2.13
CA LEU A 167 1.04 -7.15 -0.81
C LEU A 167 2.54 -7.37 -0.86
N ALA A 168 3.29 -6.40 -0.34
CA ALA A 168 4.73 -6.52 -0.14
C ALA A 168 5.13 -5.99 1.24
N VAL A 169 6.26 -6.46 1.74
CA VAL A 169 6.88 -5.91 2.95
C VAL A 169 8.30 -5.51 2.63
N MET A 170 8.66 -4.31 3.07
CA MET A 170 9.98 -3.72 2.87
C MET A 170 10.70 -3.58 4.22
N SER A 171 12.02 -3.76 4.21
CA SER A 171 12.83 -3.44 5.38
C SER A 171 12.95 -1.93 5.53
N LEU A 172 13.09 -1.46 6.79
CA LEU A 172 13.57 -0.11 7.08
C LEU A 172 15.10 -0.04 7.11
N ASP A 173 15.76 -1.21 7.24
CA ASP A 173 17.21 -1.27 7.29
C ASP A 173 17.80 -0.76 5.97
N ARG A 174 18.57 0.30 6.07
CA ARG A 174 19.52 0.64 5.01
C ARG A 174 20.64 -0.37 5.13
N ALA A 175 20.89 -1.14 4.09
CA ALA A 175 22.12 -1.94 4.03
C ALA A 175 23.30 -0.99 4.31
N LEU A 176 24.08 -1.32 5.33
CA LEU A 176 25.34 -0.65 5.64
C LEU A 176 26.34 -0.88 4.50
#